data_617984f0474b687c3aef2cf546565868
#
_entry.id   617984f0474b687c3aef2cf546565868
#
_cell.length_a   1.000
_cell.length_b   1.000
_cell.length_c   1.000
_cell.angle_alpha   90.00
_cell.angle_beta   90.00
_cell.angle_gamma   90.00
#
_symmetry.space_group_name_H-M   'P 1'
#
loop_
_entity.id
_entity.type
_entity.pdbx_description
1 polymer ?
#
loop_
_entity_poly.entity_id
_entity_poly.type
_entity_poly.pdbx_seq_one_letter_code
_entity_poly.pdbx_strand_id
1 'polypeptide(L)'
;MGVRMGNGLMKSAAYTAHPIRRLLLIGLLVALPVAVGGAKEVSTTIESAATEYPGHEHRVTVNRTVEVATAGKEDLAWHMLEPVLAYCDGLKATGSATLVSVSNTAEEATYIASSDTTLPVRFVDMACPMAYKTAGFLAVGARDADAAFEYLDMAQQLAPYWAEPMAERAYFVGHLGDRQASLGLYRSALELAEKYPGSAHVKPLVLRGIGYALIELGDLDAAQRSYEESLELDPSSEVAQNELEYIRQKRARQATPD
;
A
#
# COMPACT_ATOMS: atom_id res chain seq x y z
N MET A 1 26.77 -33.21 -45.54
CA MET A 1 27.08 -31.88 -45.02
C MET A 1 26.03 -31.55 -43.96
N GLY A 2 26.37 -31.89 -42.71
CA GLY A 2 25.45 -31.75 -41.58
C GLY A 2 25.77 -30.51 -40.76
N VAL A 3 24.81 -29.63 -40.58
CA VAL A 3 24.90 -28.48 -39.66
C VAL A 3 24.37 -28.90 -38.32
N ARG A 4 25.26 -28.99 -37.32
CA ARG A 4 24.90 -29.18 -35.91
C ARG A 4 24.33 -27.86 -35.35
N MET A 5 23.08 -27.89 -34.84
CA MET A 5 22.54 -26.85 -33.99
C MET A 5 23.12 -27.03 -32.57
N GLY A 6 23.80 -26.01 -32.08
CA GLY A 6 24.35 -25.96 -30.74
C GLY A 6 23.27 -25.62 -29.72
N ASN A 7 23.05 -26.51 -28.74
CA ASN A 7 22.27 -26.26 -27.55
C ASN A 7 23.01 -25.30 -26.63
N GLY A 8 22.55 -24.05 -26.57
CA GLY A 8 22.96 -23.07 -25.54
C GLY A 8 22.25 -23.37 -24.22
N LEU A 9 22.88 -24.09 -23.32
CA LEU A 9 22.43 -24.21 -21.93
C LEU A 9 22.57 -22.85 -21.24
N MET A 10 21.47 -22.23 -20.91
CA MET A 10 21.42 -21.15 -19.93
C MET A 10 21.84 -21.73 -18.56
N LYS A 11 23.00 -21.29 -18.09
CA LYS A 11 23.47 -21.59 -16.73
C LYS A 11 22.63 -20.82 -15.75
N SER A 12 21.75 -21.51 -15.05
CA SER A 12 21.09 -21.07 -13.83
C SER A 12 22.17 -20.71 -12.80
N ALA A 13 22.25 -19.46 -12.40
CA ALA A 13 23.07 -19.01 -11.28
C ALA A 13 22.42 -19.53 -10.00
N ALA A 14 23.02 -20.55 -9.40
CA ALA A 14 22.65 -21.06 -8.10
C ALA A 14 22.95 -19.99 -7.04
N TYR A 15 21.90 -19.41 -6.48
CA TYR A 15 21.96 -18.55 -5.30
C TYR A 15 22.28 -19.43 -4.10
N THR A 16 23.51 -19.38 -3.62
CA THR A 16 23.94 -20.09 -2.41
C THR A 16 23.28 -19.45 -1.19
N ALA A 17 22.25 -20.09 -0.68
CA ALA A 17 21.64 -19.76 0.59
C ALA A 17 22.65 -19.98 1.71
N HIS A 18 23.03 -18.91 2.41
CA HIS A 18 23.75 -19.01 3.67
C HIS A 18 22.81 -19.55 4.75
N PRO A 19 23.23 -20.49 5.58
CA PRO A 19 22.39 -21.03 6.64
C PRO A 19 22.26 -20.00 7.75
N ILE A 20 21.08 -19.38 7.83
CA ILE A 20 20.67 -18.58 8.99
C ILE A 20 20.51 -19.55 10.16
N ARG A 21 21.41 -19.44 11.15
CA ARG A 21 21.30 -20.10 12.44
C ARG A 21 19.94 -19.79 13.04
N ARG A 22 19.08 -20.81 13.13
CA ARG A 22 17.84 -20.78 13.90
C ARG A 22 18.19 -20.62 15.38
N LEU A 23 18.10 -19.43 15.90
CA LEU A 23 17.89 -19.22 17.34
C LEU A 23 16.40 -19.46 17.59
N LEU A 24 16.11 -20.63 18.15
CA LEU A 24 14.83 -20.96 18.77
C LEU A 24 14.70 -20.12 20.05
N LEU A 25 14.13 -18.91 19.93
CA LEU A 25 13.53 -18.23 21.06
C LEU A 25 12.10 -18.76 21.18
N ILE A 26 11.94 -19.72 22.10
CA ILE A 26 10.63 -20.14 22.63
C ILE A 26 10.10 -18.96 23.45
N GLY A 27 9.46 -18.02 22.78
CA GLY A 27 8.63 -17.00 23.39
C GLY A 27 7.29 -17.63 23.72
N LEU A 28 7.02 -17.79 25.00
CA LEU A 28 5.74 -18.19 25.55
C LEU A 28 4.68 -17.19 25.10
N LEU A 29 3.91 -17.53 24.04
CA LEU A 29 2.73 -16.80 23.62
C LEU A 29 1.66 -17.00 24.67
N VAL A 30 1.63 -16.13 25.68
CA VAL A 30 0.44 -15.92 26.49
C VAL A 30 -0.56 -15.21 25.58
N ALA A 31 -1.49 -15.99 25.04
CA ALA A 31 -2.67 -15.46 24.37
C ALA A 31 -3.53 -14.75 25.42
N LEU A 32 -3.27 -13.46 25.63
CA LEU A 32 -4.24 -12.60 26.28
C LEU A 32 -5.41 -12.43 25.30
N PRO A 33 -6.66 -12.55 25.75
CA PRO A 33 -7.79 -12.19 24.92
C PRO A 33 -7.66 -10.69 24.64
N VAL A 34 -7.29 -10.34 23.40
CA VAL A 34 -7.41 -8.97 22.90
C VAL A 34 -8.90 -8.67 22.95
N ALA A 35 -9.31 -7.89 23.94
CA ALA A 35 -10.59 -7.23 23.88
C ALA A 35 -10.56 -6.40 22.60
N VAL A 36 -11.38 -6.79 21.63
CA VAL A 36 -11.66 -6.03 20.43
C VAL A 36 -12.43 -4.78 20.90
N GLY A 37 -11.69 -3.84 21.48
CA GLY A 37 -12.13 -2.45 21.58
C GLY A 37 -12.18 -1.95 20.16
N GLY A 38 -13.39 -1.57 19.70
CA GLY A 38 -13.67 -1.20 18.34
C GLY A 38 -12.65 -0.20 17.79
N ALA A 39 -11.66 -0.70 17.08
CA ALA A 39 -10.96 0.08 16.10
C ALA A 39 -12.07 0.55 15.17
N LYS A 40 -12.31 1.86 15.16
CA LYS A 40 -13.12 2.48 14.13
C LYS A 40 -12.33 2.19 12.86
N GLU A 41 -12.71 1.11 12.17
CA GLU A 41 -12.19 0.82 10.85
C GLU A 41 -12.36 2.12 10.08
N VAL A 42 -11.24 2.68 9.63
CA VAL A 42 -11.27 3.69 8.59
C VAL A 42 -11.72 2.92 7.35
N SER A 43 -13.02 2.69 7.27
CA SER A 43 -13.66 2.19 6.08
C SER A 43 -13.40 3.25 5.03
N THR A 44 -12.49 2.97 4.12
CA THR A 44 -12.31 3.74 2.90
C THR A 44 -13.56 3.51 2.06
N THR A 45 -14.65 4.16 2.45
CA THR A 45 -15.86 4.18 1.64
C THR A 45 -15.51 4.98 0.40
N ILE A 46 -15.59 4.37 -0.77
CA ILE A 46 -15.40 5.07 -2.03
C ILE A 46 -16.55 6.06 -2.17
N GLU A 47 -16.32 7.31 -1.82
CA GLU A 47 -17.21 8.43 -2.14
C GLU A 47 -16.66 9.02 -3.45
N SER A 48 -17.25 8.63 -4.58
CA SER A 48 -16.95 9.25 -5.86
C SER A 48 -17.79 10.51 -6.01
N ALA A 49 -17.19 11.58 -6.55
CA ALA A 49 -17.87 12.83 -6.84
C ALA A 49 -18.97 12.70 -7.88
N ALA A 50 -18.86 11.73 -8.79
CA ALA A 50 -19.92 11.36 -9.70
C ALA A 50 -20.53 10.03 -9.29
N THR A 51 -21.85 9.99 -9.28
CA THR A 51 -22.59 8.77 -8.94
C THR A 51 -22.47 7.67 -9.99
N GLU A 52 -21.94 7.97 -11.19
CA GLU A 52 -22.07 7.08 -12.35
C GLU A 52 -20.83 7.03 -13.28
N TYR A 53 -19.61 7.09 -12.75
CA TYR A 53 -18.46 6.73 -13.58
C TYR A 53 -18.47 5.23 -13.92
N PRO A 54 -17.99 4.82 -15.11
CA PRO A 54 -17.84 3.43 -15.48
C PRO A 54 -17.09 2.65 -14.41
N GLY A 55 -17.68 1.57 -13.91
CA GLY A 55 -17.14 0.76 -12.81
C GLY A 55 -17.81 1.00 -11.46
N HIS A 56 -18.69 2.02 -11.32
CA HIS A 56 -19.39 2.30 -10.06
C HIS A 56 -20.20 1.12 -9.53
N GLU A 57 -20.70 0.27 -10.42
CA GLU A 57 -21.44 -0.94 -10.10
C GLU A 57 -20.61 -1.96 -9.30
N HIS A 58 -19.28 -1.85 -9.35
CA HIS A 58 -18.36 -2.74 -8.64
C HIS A 58 -18.00 -2.27 -7.22
N ARG A 59 -18.36 -1.05 -6.81
CA ARG A 59 -18.02 -0.49 -5.48
C ARG A 59 -18.38 -1.43 -4.32
N VAL A 60 -19.60 -1.96 -4.33
CA VAL A 60 -20.07 -2.85 -3.27
C VAL A 60 -19.21 -4.12 -3.20
N THR A 61 -18.92 -4.71 -4.36
CA THR A 61 -18.08 -5.90 -4.43
C THR A 61 -16.67 -5.62 -3.93
N VAL A 62 -16.05 -4.53 -4.36
CA VAL A 62 -14.69 -4.16 -3.94
C VAL A 62 -14.63 -3.88 -2.45
N ASN A 63 -15.55 -3.08 -1.90
CA ASN A 63 -15.59 -2.79 -0.46
C ASN A 63 -15.75 -4.08 0.36
N ARG A 64 -16.63 -4.98 -0.08
CA ARG A 64 -16.80 -6.28 0.57
C ARG A 64 -15.56 -7.16 0.45
N THR A 65 -14.85 -7.08 -0.67
CA THR A 65 -13.59 -7.82 -0.86
C THR A 65 -12.50 -7.32 0.10
N VAL A 66 -12.40 -6.00 0.31
CA VAL A 66 -11.47 -5.43 1.29
C VAL A 66 -11.75 -5.97 2.70
N GLU A 67 -13.03 -6.01 3.14
CA GLU A 67 -13.42 -6.58 4.43
C GLU A 67 -13.02 -8.07 4.53
N VAL A 68 -13.25 -8.84 3.47
CA VAL A 68 -12.93 -10.28 3.42
C VAL A 68 -11.43 -10.51 3.46
N ALA A 69 -10.65 -9.71 2.71
CA ALA A 69 -9.19 -9.77 2.68
C ALA A 69 -8.58 -9.44 4.05
N THR A 70 -9.05 -8.35 4.69
CA THR A 70 -8.58 -7.95 6.02
C THR A 70 -8.99 -8.93 7.13
N ALA A 71 -10.05 -9.71 6.91
CA ALA A 71 -10.42 -10.83 7.78
C ALA A 71 -9.58 -12.10 7.54
N GLY A 72 -8.53 -12.06 6.71
CA GLY A 72 -7.64 -13.18 6.43
C GLY A 72 -8.26 -14.28 5.57
N LYS A 73 -9.32 -13.98 4.81
CA LYS A 73 -9.99 -14.93 3.89
C LYS A 73 -9.52 -14.70 2.45
N GLU A 74 -8.23 -14.89 2.23
CA GLU A 74 -7.53 -14.51 0.99
C GLU A 74 -8.12 -15.19 -0.25
N ASP A 75 -8.35 -16.50 -0.23
CA ASP A 75 -8.93 -17.25 -1.37
C ASP A 75 -10.31 -16.70 -1.77
N LEU A 76 -11.16 -16.40 -0.77
CA LEU A 76 -12.47 -15.83 -1.03
C LEU A 76 -12.35 -14.40 -1.59
N ALA A 77 -11.43 -13.61 -1.07
CA ALA A 77 -11.18 -12.27 -1.54
C ALA A 77 -10.71 -12.27 -3.01
N TRP A 78 -9.80 -13.16 -3.38
CA TRP A 78 -9.38 -13.34 -4.77
C TRP A 78 -10.54 -13.71 -5.68
N HIS A 79 -11.35 -14.70 -5.28
CA HIS A 79 -12.52 -15.12 -6.08
C HIS A 79 -13.53 -13.98 -6.30
N MET A 80 -13.74 -13.12 -5.30
CA MET A 80 -14.61 -11.95 -5.42
C MET A 80 -14.01 -10.85 -6.29
N LEU A 81 -12.68 -10.72 -6.29
CA LEU A 81 -11.97 -9.65 -6.98
C LEU A 81 -11.78 -9.92 -8.47
N GLU A 82 -11.59 -11.19 -8.83
CA GLU A 82 -11.29 -11.60 -10.22
C GLU A 82 -12.24 -11.02 -11.28
N PRO A 83 -13.58 -11.04 -11.13
CA PRO A 83 -14.48 -10.44 -12.11
C PRO A 83 -14.31 -8.92 -12.23
N VAL A 84 -13.97 -8.24 -11.12
CA VAL A 84 -13.76 -6.80 -11.11
C VAL A 84 -12.47 -6.43 -11.82
N LEU A 85 -11.39 -7.18 -11.56
CA LEU A 85 -10.11 -6.99 -12.26
C LEU A 85 -10.29 -7.20 -13.76
N ALA A 86 -10.98 -8.27 -14.17
CA ALA A 86 -11.27 -8.54 -15.58
C ALA A 86 -12.05 -7.38 -16.25
N TYR A 87 -13.02 -6.79 -15.55
CA TYR A 87 -13.73 -5.61 -16.02
C TYR A 87 -12.79 -4.41 -16.19
N CYS A 88 -11.97 -4.11 -15.18
CA CYS A 88 -11.06 -2.97 -15.19
C CYS A 88 -9.97 -3.12 -16.28
N ASP A 89 -9.46 -4.31 -16.48
CA ASP A 89 -8.53 -4.62 -17.57
C ASP A 89 -9.19 -4.49 -18.93
N GLY A 90 -10.46 -4.87 -19.05
CA GLY A 90 -11.25 -4.66 -20.25
C GLY A 90 -11.41 -3.18 -20.61
N LEU A 91 -11.55 -2.29 -19.65
CA LEU A 91 -11.57 -0.84 -19.89
C LEU A 91 -10.25 -0.33 -20.46
N LYS A 92 -9.10 -0.83 -19.96
CA LYS A 92 -7.76 -0.47 -20.46
C LYS A 92 -7.51 -0.99 -21.87
N ALA A 93 -7.95 -2.20 -22.15
CA ALA A 93 -7.71 -2.87 -23.45
C ALA A 93 -8.26 -2.10 -24.65
N THR A 94 -9.20 -1.17 -24.43
CA THR A 94 -9.74 -0.34 -25.52
C THR A 94 -8.71 0.63 -26.10
N GLY A 95 -7.69 1.04 -25.34
CA GLY A 95 -6.56 1.88 -25.78
C GLY A 95 -6.91 3.25 -26.39
N SER A 96 -8.21 3.62 -26.41
CA SER A 96 -8.73 4.80 -27.08
C SER A 96 -8.75 6.08 -26.22
N ALA A 97 -8.42 5.97 -24.93
CA ALA A 97 -8.45 7.07 -23.98
C ALA A 97 -7.47 6.85 -22.85
N THR A 98 -7.02 7.93 -22.22
CA THR A 98 -6.34 7.88 -20.92
C THR A 98 -7.39 7.71 -19.84
N LEU A 99 -7.31 6.59 -19.10
CA LEU A 99 -8.21 6.31 -17.98
C LEU A 99 -7.68 6.95 -16.70
N VAL A 100 -8.56 7.59 -15.95
CA VAL A 100 -8.21 8.25 -14.67
C VAL A 100 -9.34 8.08 -13.68
N SER A 101 -8.98 7.79 -12.43
CA SER A 101 -9.89 7.82 -11.29
C SER A 101 -9.54 8.98 -10.37
N VAL A 102 -10.56 9.66 -9.89
CA VAL A 102 -10.44 10.80 -8.96
C VAL A 102 -11.48 10.67 -7.85
N SER A 103 -11.18 11.22 -6.68
CA SER A 103 -12.06 11.10 -5.52
C SER A 103 -13.14 12.19 -5.47
N ASN A 104 -12.95 13.28 -6.22
CA ASN A 104 -13.87 14.43 -6.22
C ASN A 104 -13.71 15.31 -7.46
N THR A 105 -14.66 16.22 -7.67
CA THR A 105 -14.69 17.12 -8.83
C THR A 105 -13.53 18.13 -8.87
N ALA A 106 -12.93 18.48 -7.71
CA ALA A 106 -11.77 19.36 -7.69
C ALA A 106 -10.52 18.66 -8.23
N GLU A 107 -10.34 17.37 -7.91
CA GLU A 107 -9.29 16.54 -8.48
C GLU A 107 -9.51 16.32 -9.99
N GLU A 108 -10.76 16.11 -10.43
CA GLU A 108 -11.12 16.04 -11.84
C GLU A 108 -10.69 17.30 -12.59
N ALA A 109 -11.08 18.47 -12.10
CA ALA A 109 -10.71 19.76 -12.69
C ALA A 109 -9.19 19.97 -12.70
N THR A 110 -8.50 19.54 -11.63
CA THR A 110 -7.04 19.61 -11.53
C THR A 110 -6.37 18.73 -12.59
N TYR A 111 -6.88 17.51 -12.79
CA TYR A 111 -6.33 16.61 -13.79
C TYR A 111 -6.52 17.16 -15.20
N ILE A 112 -7.72 17.64 -15.53
CA ILE A 112 -8.01 18.24 -16.85
C ILE A 112 -7.09 19.44 -17.11
N ALA A 113 -6.86 20.29 -16.10
CA ALA A 113 -6.04 21.50 -16.25
C ALA A 113 -4.53 21.22 -16.37
N SER A 114 -4.04 20.09 -15.80
CA SER A 114 -2.61 19.75 -15.73
C SER A 114 -2.17 18.65 -16.69
N SER A 115 -3.12 17.97 -17.34
CA SER A 115 -2.83 16.85 -18.23
C SER A 115 -2.26 17.33 -19.56
N ASP A 116 -1.17 16.71 -19.97
CA ASP A 116 -0.52 16.91 -21.28
C ASP A 116 -0.83 15.76 -22.26
N THR A 117 -1.76 14.88 -21.90
CA THR A 117 -2.13 13.73 -22.75
C THR A 117 -2.74 14.19 -24.08
N THR A 118 -2.33 13.54 -25.15
CA THR A 118 -2.92 13.74 -26.49
C THR A 118 -4.15 12.88 -26.73
N LEU A 119 -4.40 11.90 -25.86
CA LEU A 119 -5.58 11.05 -25.90
C LEU A 119 -6.75 11.69 -25.15
N PRO A 120 -7.99 11.39 -25.55
CA PRO A 120 -9.16 11.76 -24.74
C PRO A 120 -9.02 11.23 -23.32
N VAL A 121 -9.38 12.02 -22.32
CA VAL A 121 -9.44 11.59 -20.92
C VAL A 121 -10.82 10.98 -20.66
N ARG A 122 -10.84 9.80 -20.03
CA ARG A 122 -12.05 9.14 -19.59
C ARG A 122 -11.94 8.86 -18.10
N PHE A 123 -12.80 9.48 -17.33
CA PHE A 123 -12.89 9.19 -15.90
C PHE A 123 -13.57 7.84 -15.67
N VAL A 124 -13.02 7.06 -14.76
CA VAL A 124 -13.54 5.77 -14.30
C VAL A 124 -13.66 5.77 -12.79
N ASP A 125 -14.50 4.90 -12.28
CA ASP A 125 -14.77 4.84 -10.84
C ASP A 125 -13.57 4.40 -10.01
N MET A 126 -13.49 4.87 -8.78
CA MET A 126 -12.46 4.47 -7.80
C MET A 126 -12.51 2.97 -7.47
N ALA A 127 -13.56 2.24 -7.86
CA ALA A 127 -13.62 0.80 -7.71
C ALA A 127 -12.46 0.07 -8.42
N CYS A 128 -12.03 0.56 -9.60
CA CYS A 128 -10.92 -0.05 -10.32
C CYS A 128 -9.55 0.12 -9.62
N PRO A 129 -9.09 1.33 -9.26
CA PRO A 129 -7.84 1.44 -8.52
C PRO A 129 -7.90 0.76 -7.14
N MET A 130 -9.06 0.76 -6.48
CA MET A 130 -9.26 0.03 -5.23
C MET A 130 -9.14 -1.49 -5.44
N ALA A 131 -9.67 -2.03 -6.54
CA ALA A 131 -9.52 -3.44 -6.90
C ALA A 131 -8.04 -3.79 -7.10
N TYR A 132 -7.28 -2.99 -7.85
CA TYR A 132 -5.86 -3.21 -8.03
C TYR A 132 -5.07 -3.09 -6.72
N LYS A 133 -5.34 -2.08 -5.88
CA LYS A 133 -4.69 -1.97 -4.56
C LYS A 133 -4.97 -3.22 -3.71
N THR A 134 -6.21 -3.72 -3.71
CA THR A 134 -6.59 -4.92 -2.97
C THR A 134 -5.89 -6.17 -3.50
N ALA A 135 -5.74 -6.29 -4.84
CA ALA A 135 -4.96 -7.36 -5.44
C ALA A 135 -3.48 -7.29 -5.03
N GLY A 136 -2.90 -6.09 -4.99
CA GLY A 136 -1.55 -5.88 -4.48
C GLY A 136 -1.39 -6.34 -3.03
N PHE A 137 -2.32 -5.99 -2.14
CA PHE A 137 -2.33 -6.46 -0.76
C PHE A 137 -2.39 -7.99 -0.65
N LEU A 138 -3.26 -8.64 -1.42
CA LEU A 138 -3.38 -10.09 -1.46
C LEU A 138 -2.11 -10.76 -2.01
N ALA A 139 -1.46 -10.17 -3.03
CA ALA A 139 -0.20 -10.67 -3.58
C ALA A 139 0.94 -10.59 -2.56
N VAL A 140 0.98 -9.54 -1.70
CA VAL A 140 1.91 -9.47 -0.56
C VAL A 140 1.69 -10.65 0.39
N GLY A 141 0.45 -10.98 0.73
CA GLY A 141 0.09 -12.13 1.55
C GLY A 141 0.57 -13.45 0.93
N ALA A 142 0.43 -13.60 -0.37
CA ALA A 142 0.91 -14.74 -1.16
C ALA A 142 2.44 -14.75 -1.35
N ARG A 143 3.17 -13.71 -0.91
CA ARG A 143 4.62 -13.52 -1.11
C ARG A 143 5.03 -13.40 -2.59
N ASP A 144 4.13 -12.96 -3.43
CA ASP A 144 4.39 -12.64 -4.83
C ASP A 144 4.70 -11.15 -4.97
N ALA A 145 6.00 -10.83 -4.85
CA ALA A 145 6.48 -9.45 -4.86
C ALA A 145 6.24 -8.77 -6.21
N ASP A 146 6.44 -9.50 -7.30
CA ASP A 146 6.32 -8.95 -8.65
C ASP A 146 4.87 -8.58 -8.94
N ALA A 147 3.92 -9.47 -8.64
CA ALA A 147 2.50 -9.20 -8.77
C ALA A 147 2.03 -8.06 -7.83
N ALA A 148 2.56 -8.00 -6.60
CA ALA A 148 2.23 -6.93 -5.66
C ALA A 148 2.61 -5.56 -6.22
N PHE A 149 3.84 -5.41 -6.75
CA PHE A 149 4.29 -4.16 -7.35
C PHE A 149 3.49 -3.81 -8.61
N GLU A 150 3.22 -4.78 -9.47
CA GLU A 150 2.43 -4.56 -10.69
C GLU A 150 1.04 -4.01 -10.35
N TYR A 151 0.31 -4.64 -9.45
CA TYR A 151 -1.01 -4.19 -9.04
C TYR A 151 -1.00 -2.81 -8.36
N LEU A 152 -0.03 -2.54 -7.47
CA LEU A 152 0.08 -1.22 -6.83
C LEU A 152 0.43 -0.12 -7.83
N ASP A 153 1.27 -0.42 -8.83
CA ASP A 153 1.58 0.51 -9.91
C ASP A 153 0.35 0.78 -10.79
N MET A 154 -0.46 -0.26 -11.09
CA MET A 154 -1.73 -0.10 -11.81
C MET A 154 -2.71 0.78 -11.05
N ALA A 155 -2.82 0.59 -9.73
CA ALA A 155 -3.66 1.42 -8.88
C ALA A 155 -3.22 2.88 -8.87
N GLN A 156 -1.91 3.14 -8.72
CA GLN A 156 -1.34 4.49 -8.68
C GLN A 156 -1.44 5.21 -10.03
N GLN A 157 -1.21 4.50 -11.14
CA GLN A 157 -1.34 5.08 -12.48
C GLN A 157 -2.79 5.48 -12.77
N LEU A 158 -3.76 4.67 -12.35
CA LEU A 158 -5.17 4.93 -12.57
C LEU A 158 -5.69 6.03 -11.65
N ALA A 159 -5.20 6.13 -10.41
CA ALA A 159 -5.60 7.13 -9.43
C ALA A 159 -4.37 7.95 -8.95
N PRO A 160 -3.89 8.90 -9.77
CA PRO A 160 -2.61 9.59 -9.52
C PRO A 160 -2.60 10.46 -8.25
N TYR A 161 -3.76 10.87 -7.77
CA TYR A 161 -3.91 11.70 -6.58
C TYR A 161 -4.20 10.90 -5.31
N TRP A 162 -4.31 9.59 -5.42
CA TRP A 162 -4.62 8.71 -4.31
C TRP A 162 -3.34 8.20 -3.63
N ALA A 163 -3.17 8.54 -2.35
CA ALA A 163 -1.93 8.27 -1.62
C ALA A 163 -1.79 6.81 -1.15
N GLU A 164 -2.89 6.06 -1.02
CA GLU A 164 -2.87 4.72 -0.43
C GLU A 164 -2.00 3.71 -1.20
N PRO A 165 -2.06 3.59 -2.55
CA PRO A 165 -1.20 2.63 -3.24
C PRO A 165 0.29 2.88 -3.01
N MET A 166 0.67 4.16 -2.91
CA MET A 166 2.05 4.54 -2.63
C MET A 166 2.46 4.21 -1.19
N ALA A 167 1.55 4.39 -0.22
CA ALA A 167 1.78 4.00 1.17
C ALA A 167 1.93 2.48 1.33
N GLU A 168 1.10 1.69 0.66
CA GLU A 168 1.21 0.23 0.62
C GLU A 168 2.54 -0.22 -0.02
N ARG A 169 2.92 0.41 -1.13
CA ARG A 169 4.22 0.17 -1.76
C ARG A 169 5.38 0.49 -0.82
N ALA A 170 5.30 1.62 -0.10
CA ALA A 170 6.31 2.01 0.88
C ALA A 170 6.46 0.97 2.00
N TYR A 171 5.34 0.49 2.53
CA TYR A 171 5.31 -0.58 3.52
C TYR A 171 6.02 -1.83 3.00
N PHE A 172 5.67 -2.27 1.80
CA PHE A 172 6.21 -3.49 1.22
C PHE A 172 7.72 -3.37 0.93
N VAL A 173 8.17 -2.29 0.31
CA VAL A 173 9.60 -2.00 0.05
C VAL A 173 10.40 -2.01 1.36
N GLY A 174 9.85 -1.41 2.42
CA GLY A 174 10.43 -1.46 3.75
C GLY A 174 10.58 -2.89 4.28
N HIS A 175 9.59 -3.76 4.11
CA HIS A 175 9.65 -5.16 4.52
C HIS A 175 10.66 -5.99 3.72
N LEU A 176 10.92 -5.63 2.47
CA LEU A 176 11.98 -6.22 1.66
C LEU A 176 13.40 -5.75 2.06
N GLY A 177 13.50 -4.79 3.00
CA GLY A 177 14.76 -4.34 3.59
C GLY A 177 15.25 -2.98 3.10
N ASP A 178 14.67 -2.39 2.05
CA ASP A 178 15.07 -1.06 1.58
C ASP A 178 14.33 0.04 2.36
N ARG A 179 14.87 0.34 3.56
CA ARG A 179 14.32 1.34 4.47
C ARG A 179 14.38 2.76 3.91
N GLN A 180 15.43 3.05 3.13
CA GLN A 180 15.61 4.37 2.54
C GLN A 180 14.60 4.62 1.41
N ALA A 181 14.40 3.67 0.52
CA ALA A 181 13.37 3.76 -0.52
C ALA A 181 11.96 3.82 0.08
N SER A 182 11.69 3.01 1.13
CA SER A 182 10.43 3.05 1.88
C SER A 182 10.14 4.44 2.43
N LEU A 183 11.12 5.06 3.11
CA LEU A 183 10.98 6.43 3.63
C LEU A 183 10.68 7.43 2.51
N GLY A 184 11.34 7.31 1.36
CA GLY A 184 11.09 8.16 0.20
C GLY A 184 9.66 8.05 -0.30
N LEU A 185 9.16 6.82 -0.45
CA LEU A 185 7.78 6.55 -0.89
C LEU A 185 6.73 7.05 0.10
N TYR A 186 6.95 6.87 1.42
CA TYR A 186 6.05 7.44 2.43
C TYR A 186 6.01 8.96 2.40
N ARG A 187 7.14 9.64 2.17
CA ARG A 187 7.16 11.10 2.01
C ARG A 187 6.36 11.55 0.80
N SER A 188 6.51 10.86 -0.33
CA SER A 188 5.69 11.15 -1.51
C SER A 188 4.19 10.87 -1.28
N ALA A 189 3.84 9.82 -0.52
CA ALA A 189 2.47 9.57 -0.11
C ALA A 189 1.93 10.68 0.82
N LEU A 190 2.79 11.22 1.71
CA LEU A 190 2.43 12.34 2.58
C LEU A 190 2.12 13.59 1.76
N GLU A 191 2.96 13.92 0.77
CA GLU A 191 2.73 15.06 -0.13
C GLU A 191 1.38 14.95 -0.85
N LEU A 192 1.00 13.74 -1.32
CA LEU A 192 -0.32 13.51 -1.90
C LEU A 192 -1.44 13.70 -0.87
N ALA A 193 -1.28 13.15 0.34
CA ALA A 193 -2.27 13.25 1.40
C ALA A 193 -2.46 14.68 1.93
N GLU A 194 -1.45 15.53 1.83
CA GLU A 194 -1.52 16.94 2.18
C GLU A 194 -2.14 17.79 1.08
N LYS A 195 -1.86 17.44 -0.17
CA LYS A 195 -2.30 18.23 -1.33
C LYS A 195 -3.73 17.91 -1.75
N TYR A 196 -4.16 16.65 -1.63
CA TYR A 196 -5.44 16.20 -2.17
C TYR A 196 -6.39 15.74 -1.06
N PRO A 197 -7.55 16.42 -0.89
CA PRO A 197 -8.50 16.10 0.18
C PRO A 197 -9.00 14.65 0.18
N GLY A 198 -9.13 14.03 -0.99
CA GLY A 198 -9.50 12.61 -1.12
C GLY A 198 -8.52 11.65 -0.45
N SER A 199 -7.27 12.07 -0.29
CA SER A 199 -6.20 11.29 0.36
C SER A 199 -5.87 11.72 1.79
N ALA A 200 -6.49 12.79 2.31
CA ALA A 200 -6.13 13.35 3.61
C ALA A 200 -6.31 12.36 4.79
N HIS A 201 -7.26 11.43 4.66
CA HIS A 201 -7.57 10.42 5.69
C HIS A 201 -6.42 9.42 5.94
N VAL A 202 -5.51 9.23 4.98
CA VAL A 202 -4.35 8.32 5.16
C VAL A 202 -3.15 9.00 5.83
N LYS A 203 -3.18 10.32 6.03
CA LYS A 203 -2.07 11.07 6.62
C LYS A 203 -1.55 10.47 7.94
N PRO A 204 -2.40 10.10 8.92
CA PRO A 204 -1.92 9.48 10.16
C PRO A 204 -1.17 8.16 9.93
N LEU A 205 -1.66 7.33 9.02
CA LEU A 205 -1.01 6.06 8.66
C LEU A 205 0.36 6.30 8.02
N VAL A 206 0.43 7.23 7.09
CA VAL A 206 1.68 7.56 6.38
C VAL A 206 2.73 8.10 7.35
N LEU A 207 2.34 8.97 8.29
CA LEU A 207 3.22 9.49 9.34
C LEU A 207 3.78 8.37 10.24
N ARG A 208 2.96 7.37 10.60
CA ARG A 208 3.44 6.18 11.31
C ARG A 208 4.45 5.38 10.48
N GLY A 209 4.19 5.24 9.17
CA GLY A 209 5.13 4.59 8.26
C GLY A 209 6.48 5.31 8.16
N ILE A 210 6.46 6.65 8.10
CA ILE A 210 7.67 7.49 8.16
C ILE A 210 8.40 7.25 9.49
N GLY A 211 7.68 7.28 10.62
CA GLY A 211 8.24 7.04 11.94
C GLY A 211 8.93 5.69 12.03
N TYR A 212 8.28 4.63 11.55
CA TYR A 212 8.86 3.29 11.51
C TYR A 212 10.14 3.23 10.65
N ALA A 213 10.10 3.75 9.44
CA ALA A 213 11.28 3.77 8.57
C ALA A 213 12.45 4.53 9.19
N LEU A 214 12.18 5.64 9.90
CA LEU A 214 13.19 6.43 10.60
C LEU A 214 13.78 5.71 11.82
N ILE A 215 12.98 4.93 12.59
CA ILE A 215 13.50 4.05 13.65
C ILE A 215 14.52 3.05 13.09
N GLU A 216 14.18 2.43 11.97
CA GLU A 216 15.04 1.45 11.32
C GLU A 216 16.32 2.07 10.73
N LEU A 217 16.26 3.33 10.35
CA LEU A 217 17.42 4.13 9.90
C LEU A 217 18.22 4.74 11.06
N GLY A 218 17.72 4.66 12.30
CA GLY A 218 18.39 5.14 13.50
C GLY A 218 18.11 6.61 13.85
N ASP A 219 17.26 7.31 13.10
CA ASP A 219 16.88 8.71 13.39
C ASP A 219 15.66 8.73 14.35
N LEU A 220 15.96 8.52 15.64
CA LEU A 220 14.92 8.45 16.67
C LEU A 220 14.23 9.79 16.93
N ASP A 221 14.91 10.93 16.64
CA ASP A 221 14.33 12.25 16.85
C ASP A 221 13.29 12.59 15.77
N ALA A 222 13.60 12.29 14.53
CA ALA A 222 12.63 12.45 13.45
C ALA A 222 11.49 11.44 13.56
N ALA A 223 11.77 10.19 13.96
CA ALA A 223 10.76 9.17 14.18
C ALA A 223 9.74 9.61 15.25
N GLN A 224 10.22 10.13 16.38
CA GLN A 224 9.37 10.65 17.45
C GLN A 224 8.42 11.73 16.93
N ARG A 225 8.95 12.72 16.21
CA ARG A 225 8.11 13.80 15.63
C ARG A 225 7.02 13.26 14.73
N SER A 226 7.34 12.29 13.88
CA SER A 226 6.35 11.69 12.96
C SER A 226 5.23 10.94 13.70
N TYR A 227 5.55 10.23 14.78
CA TYR A 227 4.52 9.58 15.60
C TYR A 227 3.70 10.58 16.42
N GLU A 228 4.31 11.64 16.95
CA GLU A 228 3.61 12.72 17.65
C GLU A 228 2.62 13.42 16.72
N GLU A 229 3.04 13.77 15.49
CA GLU A 229 2.16 14.36 14.49
C GLU A 229 1.03 13.40 14.08
N SER A 230 1.32 12.09 13.96
CA SER A 230 0.27 11.09 13.73
C SER A 230 -0.77 11.09 14.83
N LEU A 231 -0.37 11.23 16.11
CA LEU A 231 -1.28 11.25 17.26
C LEU A 231 -2.11 12.55 17.34
N GLU A 232 -1.62 13.67 16.81
CA GLU A 232 -2.44 14.87 16.68
C GLU A 232 -3.66 14.64 15.76
N LEU A 233 -3.50 13.79 14.75
CA LEU A 233 -4.54 13.45 13.78
C LEU A 233 -5.38 12.23 14.20
N ASP A 234 -4.76 11.27 14.89
CA ASP A 234 -5.38 10.03 15.37
C ASP A 234 -4.92 9.75 16.82
N PRO A 235 -5.51 10.45 17.81
CA PRO A 235 -5.11 10.32 19.21
C PRO A 235 -5.31 8.92 19.80
N SER A 236 -6.12 8.09 19.14
CA SER A 236 -6.45 6.74 19.60
C SER A 236 -5.46 5.67 19.11
N SER A 237 -4.47 6.04 18.32
CA SER A 237 -3.52 5.08 17.73
C SER A 237 -2.62 4.42 18.78
N GLU A 238 -2.96 3.20 19.17
CA GLU A 238 -2.10 2.38 20.04
C GLU A 238 -0.73 2.11 19.41
N VAL A 239 -0.67 1.96 18.09
CA VAL A 239 0.60 1.77 17.36
C VAL A 239 1.54 2.93 17.60
N ALA A 240 1.07 4.17 17.39
CA ALA A 240 1.91 5.35 17.59
C ALA A 240 2.34 5.52 19.05
N GLN A 241 1.45 5.24 20.00
CA GLN A 241 1.76 5.29 21.43
C GLN A 241 2.84 4.27 21.82
N ASN A 242 2.72 3.02 21.34
CA ASN A 242 3.67 1.96 21.61
C ASN A 242 5.05 2.24 20.99
N GLU A 243 5.10 2.80 19.79
CA GLU A 243 6.36 3.16 19.15
C GLU A 243 7.06 4.34 19.84
N LEU A 244 6.33 5.31 20.34
CA LEU A 244 6.91 6.38 21.17
C LEU A 244 7.49 5.83 22.48
N GLU A 245 6.84 4.86 23.11
CA GLU A 245 7.40 4.17 24.28
C GLU A 245 8.66 3.38 23.91
N TYR A 246 8.66 2.67 22.78
CA TYR A 246 9.84 1.98 22.28
C TYR A 246 11.02 2.94 22.05
N ILE A 247 10.78 4.10 21.46
CA ILE A 247 11.80 5.14 21.25
C ILE A 247 12.40 5.60 22.60
N ARG A 248 11.54 5.86 23.60
CA ARG A 248 12.00 6.24 24.96
C ARG A 248 12.90 5.17 25.58
N GLN A 249 12.49 3.91 25.51
CA GLN A 249 13.26 2.79 26.05
C GLN A 249 14.58 2.60 25.31
N LYS A 250 14.59 2.74 23.98
CA LYS A 250 15.81 2.61 23.16
C LYS A 250 16.83 3.69 23.52
N ARG A 251 16.41 4.94 23.73
CA ARG A 251 17.28 6.03 24.19
C ARG A 251 17.84 5.80 25.59
N ALA A 252 17.00 5.33 26.53
CA ALA A 252 17.44 5.04 27.88
C ALA A 252 18.54 3.97 27.92
N ARG A 253 18.43 2.92 27.10
CA ARG A 253 19.48 1.89 26.95
C ARG A 253 20.76 2.44 26.33
N GLN A 254 20.67 3.37 25.41
CA GLN A 254 21.85 4.01 24.79
C GLN A 254 22.57 4.97 25.75
N ALA A 255 21.85 5.53 26.73
CA ALA A 255 22.40 6.45 27.71
C ALA A 255 23.07 5.76 28.93
N THR A 256 22.84 4.45 29.14
CA THR A 256 23.50 3.62 30.16
C THR A 256 24.51 2.69 29.49
N PRO A 257 25.80 3.12 29.34
CA PRO A 257 26.85 2.20 28.93
C PRO A 257 27.10 1.20 30.06
N ASP A 258 27.29 -0.09 29.70
CA ASP A 258 27.70 -1.16 30.59
C ASP A 258 29.04 -0.88 31.29
#